data_632e4e84e26062249e0ad8641565be90
#
_entry.id   632e4e84e26062249e0ad8641565be90
#
_cell.length_a   1.000
_cell.length_b   1.000
_cell.length_c   1.000
_cell.angle_alpha   90.00
_cell.angle_beta   90.00
_cell.angle_gamma   90.00
#
_symmetry.space_group_name_H-M   'P 1'
#
loop_
_entity.id
_entity.type
_entity.pdbx_description
1 polymer ?
#
loop_
_entity_poly.entity_id
_entity_poly.type
_entity_poly.pdbx_seq_one_letter_code
_entity_poly.pdbx_strand_id
1 'polypeptide(L)'
;MEAFFRAIIRFRWLVIGLVLGSTVLAALPIQTLRFDNDVEAMFPFDDPILAYSRVVEERFGIRDLIMIGVLNDNADENGVFNPRTLGIVKEFSQHIALLPGIKAIRDEDVASIATMDNITGTVDGINVDPFMETVPNTPPALSNLKQAIFANHMFVNWVVSEDGTGLLIMAKMEPAEGTQAGTAQRMTVYTSIRD
;
A
#
# COMPACT_ATOMS: atom_id res chain seq x y z
N MET A 1 -21.21 -20.19 -56.30
CA MET A 1 -21.05 -20.72 -54.93
C MET A 1 -20.67 -22.19 -54.88
N GLU A 2 -21.28 -23.06 -55.69
CA GLU A 2 -20.95 -24.50 -55.67
C GLU A 2 -19.49 -24.85 -56.00
N ALA A 3 -18.86 -24.12 -56.94
CA ALA A 3 -17.45 -24.35 -57.30
C ALA A 3 -16.50 -24.06 -56.14
N PHE A 4 -16.81 -23.08 -55.29
CA PHE A 4 -16.04 -22.73 -54.09
C PHE A 4 -16.11 -23.82 -53.02
N PHE A 5 -17.30 -24.35 -52.76
CA PHE A 5 -17.47 -25.44 -51.79
C PHE A 5 -16.79 -26.73 -52.25
N ARG A 6 -16.86 -27.06 -53.54
CA ARG A 6 -16.15 -28.21 -54.12
C ARG A 6 -14.63 -28.08 -54.05
N ALA A 7 -14.09 -26.87 -54.19
CA ALA A 7 -12.67 -26.60 -54.02
C ALA A 7 -12.23 -26.79 -52.58
N ILE A 8 -12.99 -26.29 -51.60
CA ILE A 8 -12.70 -26.48 -50.16
C ILE A 8 -12.69 -27.95 -49.77
N ILE A 9 -13.68 -28.75 -50.24
CA ILE A 9 -13.76 -30.18 -49.94
C ILE A 9 -12.59 -30.91 -50.60
N ARG A 10 -12.21 -30.56 -51.81
CA ARG A 10 -11.09 -31.17 -52.55
C ARG A 10 -9.75 -30.91 -51.85
N PHE A 11 -9.56 -29.69 -51.32
CA PHE A 11 -8.33 -29.26 -50.66
C PHE A 11 -8.47 -29.20 -49.12
N ARG A 12 -9.36 -30.01 -48.53
CA ARG A 12 -9.68 -30.02 -47.12
C ARG A 12 -8.45 -30.01 -46.18
N TRP A 13 -7.44 -30.81 -46.51
CA TRP A 13 -6.21 -30.89 -45.72
C TRP A 13 -5.38 -29.61 -45.77
N LEU A 14 -5.37 -28.94 -46.91
CA LEU A 14 -4.68 -27.66 -47.09
C LEU A 14 -5.41 -26.56 -46.30
N VAL A 15 -6.74 -26.53 -46.35
CA VAL A 15 -7.55 -25.58 -45.57
C VAL A 15 -7.37 -25.79 -44.07
N ILE A 16 -7.40 -27.05 -43.63
CA ILE A 16 -7.15 -27.39 -42.21
C ILE A 16 -5.73 -26.95 -41.79
N GLY A 17 -4.73 -27.27 -42.60
CA GLY A 17 -3.34 -26.86 -42.32
C GLY A 17 -3.16 -25.35 -42.27
N LEU A 18 -3.83 -24.60 -43.16
CA LEU A 18 -3.78 -23.13 -43.17
C LEU A 18 -4.46 -22.54 -41.92
N VAL A 19 -5.63 -23.07 -41.53
CA VAL A 19 -6.32 -22.62 -40.33
C VAL A 19 -5.50 -22.93 -39.06
N LEU A 20 -4.97 -24.16 -38.96
CA LEU A 20 -4.12 -24.51 -37.81
C LEU A 20 -2.83 -23.67 -37.77
N GLY A 21 -2.18 -23.49 -38.93
CA GLY A 21 -0.99 -22.64 -39.03
C GLY A 21 -1.27 -21.18 -38.64
N SER A 22 -2.37 -20.62 -39.14
CA SER A 22 -2.76 -19.25 -38.74
C SER A 22 -3.10 -19.13 -37.25
N THR A 23 -3.73 -20.15 -36.67
CA THR A 23 -4.03 -20.17 -35.21
C THR A 23 -2.75 -20.24 -34.37
N VAL A 24 -1.79 -21.08 -34.75
CA VAL A 24 -0.49 -21.15 -34.07
C VAL A 24 0.27 -19.83 -34.21
N LEU A 25 0.32 -19.25 -35.40
CA LEU A 25 0.94 -17.94 -35.62
C LEU A 25 0.29 -16.84 -34.77
N ALA A 26 -1.05 -16.85 -34.69
CA ALA A 26 -1.78 -15.90 -33.86
C ALA A 26 -1.58 -16.12 -32.33
N ALA A 27 -1.24 -17.35 -31.92
CA ALA A 27 -0.98 -17.70 -30.54
C ALA A 27 0.43 -17.26 -30.05
N LEU A 28 1.40 -17.09 -30.95
CA LEU A 28 2.76 -16.69 -30.58
C LEU A 28 2.84 -15.38 -29.79
N PRO A 29 2.14 -14.30 -30.16
CA PRO A 29 2.19 -13.05 -29.42
C PRO A 29 1.48 -13.11 -28.05
N ILE A 30 0.71 -14.14 -27.76
CA ILE A 30 0.05 -14.29 -26.44
C ILE A 30 1.07 -14.33 -25.31
N GLN A 31 2.25 -14.93 -25.55
CA GLN A 31 3.33 -14.99 -24.54
C GLN A 31 3.94 -13.62 -24.23
N THR A 32 3.76 -12.64 -25.09
CA THR A 32 4.26 -11.27 -24.91
C THR A 32 3.18 -10.31 -24.43
N LEU A 33 1.94 -10.80 -24.24
CA LEU A 33 0.84 -10.00 -23.70
C LEU A 33 1.18 -9.59 -22.28
N ARG A 34 1.28 -8.29 -22.07
CA ARG A 34 1.48 -7.68 -20.77
C ARG A 34 0.16 -7.04 -20.38
N PHE A 35 -0.36 -7.44 -19.22
CA PHE A 35 -1.49 -6.74 -18.61
C PHE A 35 -0.94 -5.54 -17.87
N ASP A 36 -1.25 -4.36 -18.35
CA ASP A 36 -0.97 -3.12 -17.64
C ASP A 36 -2.22 -2.76 -16.83
N ASN A 37 -2.14 -2.95 -15.51
CA ASN A 37 -3.19 -2.61 -14.56
C ASN A 37 -2.99 -1.21 -13.97
N ASP A 38 -2.13 -0.40 -14.59
CA ASP A 38 -1.91 0.96 -14.14
C ASP A 38 -3.13 1.81 -14.45
N VAL A 39 -3.70 2.40 -13.42
CA VAL A 39 -4.84 3.31 -13.56
C VAL A 39 -4.43 4.53 -14.41
N GLU A 40 -3.17 4.96 -14.34
CA GLU A 40 -2.64 6.06 -15.14
C GLU A 40 -2.66 5.74 -16.64
N ALA A 41 -2.47 4.48 -17.04
CA ALA A 41 -2.52 4.06 -18.44
C ALA A 41 -3.92 4.19 -19.06
N MET A 42 -4.95 4.35 -18.24
CA MET A 42 -6.33 4.55 -18.71
C MET A 42 -6.63 6.01 -19.08
N PHE A 43 -5.77 6.94 -18.68
CA PHE A 43 -5.92 8.36 -18.99
C PHE A 43 -5.07 8.77 -20.18
N PRO A 44 -5.47 9.83 -20.93
CA PRO A 44 -4.62 10.40 -21.98
C PRO A 44 -3.26 10.84 -21.42
N PHE A 45 -2.19 10.61 -22.15
CA PHE A 45 -0.82 10.93 -21.73
C PHE A 45 -0.55 12.41 -21.48
N ASP A 46 -1.37 13.28 -22.05
CA ASP A 46 -1.30 14.73 -21.98
C ASP A 46 -2.32 15.34 -20.98
N ASP A 47 -2.94 14.51 -20.14
CA ASP A 47 -3.89 15.00 -19.13
C ASP A 47 -3.14 15.88 -18.10
N PRO A 48 -3.54 17.15 -17.95
CA PRO A 48 -2.90 18.07 -17.02
C PRO A 48 -3.03 17.64 -15.55
N ILE A 49 -4.06 16.87 -15.21
CA ILE A 49 -4.26 16.34 -13.85
C ILE A 49 -3.20 15.29 -13.54
N LEU A 50 -2.92 14.39 -14.50
CA LEU A 50 -1.84 13.40 -14.36
C LEU A 50 -0.47 14.06 -14.24
N ALA A 51 -0.21 15.07 -15.07
CA ALA A 51 1.05 15.82 -15.00
C ALA A 51 1.23 16.49 -13.63
N TYR A 52 0.16 17.07 -13.09
CA TYR A 52 0.18 17.68 -11.75
C TYR A 52 0.34 16.62 -10.65
N SER A 53 -0.37 15.49 -10.74
CA SER A 53 -0.25 14.37 -9.78
C SER A 53 1.19 13.87 -9.69
N ARG A 54 1.88 13.68 -10.81
CA ARG A 54 3.28 13.28 -10.84
C ARG A 54 4.21 14.28 -10.16
N VAL A 55 3.98 15.57 -10.36
CA VAL A 55 4.76 16.61 -9.67
C VAL A 55 4.54 16.56 -8.16
N VAL A 56 3.30 16.33 -7.72
CA VAL A 56 2.97 16.18 -6.29
C VAL A 56 3.61 14.92 -5.72
N GLU A 57 3.49 13.79 -6.41
CA GLU A 57 4.09 12.52 -6.01
C GLU A 57 5.62 12.62 -5.88
N GLU A 58 6.27 13.23 -6.87
CA GLU A 58 7.72 13.44 -6.85
C GLU A 58 8.14 14.36 -5.70
N ARG A 59 7.39 15.44 -5.47
CA ARG A 59 7.71 16.44 -4.46
C ARG A 59 7.50 15.95 -3.03
N PHE A 60 6.42 15.18 -2.80
CA PHE A 60 6.03 14.71 -1.47
C PHE A 60 6.41 13.25 -1.20
N GLY A 61 6.83 12.52 -2.21
CA GLY A 61 7.24 11.12 -2.08
C GLY A 61 6.11 10.17 -1.66
N ILE A 62 4.86 10.49 -2.01
CA ILE A 62 3.65 9.73 -1.62
C ILE A 62 3.07 8.89 -2.76
N ARG A 63 3.94 8.31 -3.58
CA ARG A 63 3.48 7.55 -4.74
C ARG A 63 2.77 6.25 -4.36
N ASP A 64 3.38 5.49 -3.48
CA ASP A 64 2.87 4.17 -3.07
C ASP A 64 2.89 4.08 -1.54
N LEU A 65 1.69 4.04 -0.93
CA LEU A 65 1.49 3.91 0.50
C LEU A 65 0.76 2.61 0.81
N ILE A 66 1.25 1.88 1.79
CA ILE A 66 0.54 0.78 2.41
C ILE A 66 -0.10 1.29 3.69
N MET A 67 -1.39 1.03 3.84
CA MET A 67 -2.15 1.38 5.04
C MET A 67 -2.66 0.10 5.71
N ILE A 68 -2.33 -0.07 6.97
CA ILE A 68 -2.73 -1.22 7.77
C ILE A 68 -3.53 -0.73 8.98
N GLY A 69 -4.80 -1.11 9.03
CA GLY A 69 -5.67 -0.80 10.16
C GLY A 69 -5.59 -1.90 11.22
N VAL A 70 -5.33 -1.52 12.47
CA VAL A 70 -5.41 -2.38 13.64
C VAL A 70 -6.66 -1.99 14.42
N LEU A 71 -7.63 -2.90 14.48
CA LEU A 71 -8.93 -2.66 15.11
C LEU A 71 -9.05 -3.49 16.39
N ASN A 72 -9.67 -2.91 17.40
CA ASN A 72 -10.04 -3.61 18.62
C ASN A 72 -11.54 -3.46 18.85
N ASP A 73 -12.31 -4.47 18.39
CA ASP A 73 -13.78 -4.52 18.51
C ASP A 73 -14.24 -5.01 19.90
N ASN A 74 -13.29 -5.42 20.78
CA ASN A 74 -13.66 -5.80 22.11
C ASN A 74 -14.18 -4.58 22.86
N ALA A 75 -15.28 -4.74 23.58
CA ALA A 75 -15.93 -3.72 24.38
C ALA A 75 -15.09 -3.31 25.62
N ASP A 76 -13.77 -3.42 25.54
CA ASP A 76 -12.85 -2.91 26.53
C ASP A 76 -12.93 -1.38 26.57
N GLU A 77 -13.08 -0.83 27.73
CA GLU A 77 -13.24 0.61 27.98
C GLU A 77 -12.10 1.46 27.38
N ASN A 78 -10.96 0.86 27.06
CA ASN A 78 -9.78 1.54 26.52
C ASN A 78 -9.61 1.41 24.99
N GLY A 79 -10.42 0.61 24.29
CA GLY A 79 -10.29 0.39 22.84
C GLY A 79 -8.90 -0.13 22.45
N VAL A 80 -8.20 0.56 21.55
CA VAL A 80 -6.84 0.19 21.13
C VAL A 80 -5.75 0.54 22.14
N PHE A 81 -6.07 1.34 23.19
CA PHE A 81 -5.11 1.77 24.22
C PHE A 81 -4.94 0.72 25.31
N ASN A 82 -4.53 -0.47 24.92
CA ASN A 82 -4.18 -1.58 25.82
C ASN A 82 -2.79 -2.14 25.45
N PRO A 83 -2.06 -2.76 26.40
CA PRO A 83 -0.69 -3.21 26.16
C PRO A 83 -0.56 -4.22 25.02
N ARG A 84 -1.58 -5.06 24.81
CA ARG A 84 -1.56 -6.08 23.74
C ARG A 84 -1.64 -5.44 22.36
N THR A 85 -2.61 -4.56 22.12
CA THR A 85 -2.80 -3.89 20.83
C THR A 85 -1.63 -2.97 20.50
N LEU A 86 -1.17 -2.19 21.50
CA LEU A 86 -0.01 -1.31 21.33
C LEU A 86 1.29 -2.10 21.09
N GLY A 87 1.43 -3.27 21.70
CA GLY A 87 2.53 -4.20 21.44
C GLY A 87 2.53 -4.69 20.00
N ILE A 88 1.36 -5.12 19.51
CA ILE A 88 1.18 -5.53 18.10
C ILE A 88 1.55 -4.39 17.15
N VAL A 89 1.05 -3.17 17.39
CA VAL A 89 1.36 -2.02 16.54
C VAL A 89 2.85 -1.74 16.50
N LYS A 90 3.54 -1.80 17.65
CA LYS A 90 4.99 -1.59 17.73
C LYS A 90 5.76 -2.66 16.97
N GLU A 91 5.47 -3.92 17.24
CA GLU A 91 6.12 -5.06 16.60
C GLU A 91 5.90 -5.04 15.07
N PHE A 92 4.66 -4.78 14.65
CA PHE A 92 4.31 -4.69 13.25
C PHE A 92 4.99 -3.51 12.54
N SER A 93 5.05 -2.34 13.17
CA SER A 93 5.76 -1.18 12.61
C SER A 93 7.24 -1.47 12.40
N GLN A 94 7.88 -2.15 13.35
CA GLN A 94 9.28 -2.56 13.24
C GLN A 94 9.47 -3.62 12.16
N HIS A 95 8.56 -4.59 12.07
CA HIS A 95 8.64 -5.66 11.08
C HIS A 95 8.47 -5.10 9.66
N ILE A 96 7.47 -4.24 9.43
CA ILE A 96 7.22 -3.61 8.13
C ILE A 96 8.44 -2.80 7.66
N ALA A 97 9.10 -2.09 8.58
CA ALA A 97 10.28 -1.31 8.24
C ALA A 97 11.46 -2.16 7.70
N LEU A 98 11.47 -3.47 7.99
CA LEU A 98 12.49 -4.41 7.54
C LEU A 98 12.11 -5.14 6.25
N LEU A 99 10.89 -4.97 5.74
CA LEU A 99 10.45 -5.66 4.54
C LEU A 99 11.13 -5.12 3.28
N PRO A 100 11.55 -5.98 2.36
CA PRO A 100 12.11 -5.55 1.09
C PRO A 100 11.04 -4.80 0.27
N GLY A 101 11.39 -3.62 -0.23
CA GLY A 101 10.47 -2.76 -0.98
C GLY A 101 9.73 -1.73 -0.13
N ILE A 102 9.99 -1.69 1.17
CA ILE A 102 9.56 -0.58 2.04
C ILE A 102 10.71 0.42 2.15
N LYS A 103 10.39 1.68 1.93
CA LYS A 103 11.31 2.77 2.14
C LYS A 103 11.37 3.11 3.64
N ALA A 104 12.38 2.59 4.31
CA ALA A 104 12.57 2.82 5.75
C ALA A 104 13.90 3.52 6.02
N ILE A 105 14.17 4.61 5.27
CA ILE A 105 15.40 5.41 5.44
C ILE A 105 15.26 6.36 6.62
N ARG A 106 14.03 6.78 6.94
CA ARG A 106 13.68 7.67 8.04
C ARG A 106 12.54 7.08 8.85
N ASP A 107 12.47 7.45 10.12
CA ASP A 107 11.37 7.03 11.01
C ASP A 107 9.99 7.46 10.49
N GLU A 108 9.95 8.52 9.68
CA GLU A 108 8.74 9.03 9.02
C GLU A 108 8.24 8.15 7.86
N ASP A 109 9.07 7.24 7.34
CA ASP A 109 8.70 6.39 6.21
C ASP A 109 7.77 5.25 6.63
N VAL A 110 7.77 4.89 7.94
CA VAL A 110 6.76 4.02 8.57
C VAL A 110 6.10 4.82 9.70
N ALA A 111 4.94 5.36 9.43
CA ALA A 111 4.20 6.20 10.37
C ALA A 111 3.18 5.38 11.16
N SER A 112 3.33 5.37 12.46
CA SER A 112 2.41 4.77 13.44
C SER A 112 2.56 5.46 14.79
N ILE A 113 1.70 5.16 15.74
CA ILE A 113 1.83 5.65 17.11
C ILE A 113 3.16 5.21 17.77
N ALA A 114 3.80 4.16 17.26
CA ALA A 114 5.06 3.64 17.79
C ALA A 114 6.30 4.32 17.21
N THR A 115 6.15 5.03 16.08
CA THR A 115 7.27 5.65 15.34
C THR A 115 7.17 7.16 15.27
N MET A 116 6.00 7.72 15.57
CA MET A 116 5.77 9.17 15.48
C MET A 116 6.06 9.89 16.80
N ASP A 117 6.46 11.14 16.66
CA ASP A 117 6.74 12.01 17.78
C ASP A 117 5.56 12.93 18.09
N ASN A 118 5.40 13.21 19.39
CA ASN A 118 4.51 14.25 19.89
C ASN A 118 5.26 15.58 19.92
N ILE A 119 4.86 16.47 19.02
CA ILE A 119 5.46 17.80 18.93
C ILE A 119 4.57 18.78 19.71
N THR A 120 5.08 19.29 20.81
CA THR A 120 4.36 20.24 21.66
C THR A 120 5.09 21.58 21.77
N GLY A 121 4.34 22.67 21.66
CA GLY A 121 4.86 24.01 21.88
C GLY A 121 5.05 24.27 23.38
N THR A 122 6.21 24.81 23.75
CA THR A 122 6.51 25.29 25.09
C THR A 122 6.80 26.79 25.08
N VAL A 123 6.85 27.41 26.25
CA VAL A 123 7.17 28.87 26.36
C VAL A 123 8.56 29.19 25.80
N ASP A 124 9.49 28.24 25.91
CA ASP A 124 10.88 28.41 25.52
C ASP A 124 11.24 27.77 24.17
N GLY A 125 10.25 27.13 23.48
CA GLY A 125 10.52 26.47 22.20
C GLY A 125 9.55 25.32 21.86
N ILE A 126 10.08 24.30 21.22
CA ILE A 126 9.33 23.11 20.79
C ILE A 126 9.92 21.91 21.52
N ASN A 127 9.08 21.10 22.13
CA ASN A 127 9.44 19.80 22.68
C ASN A 127 9.01 18.70 21.71
N VAL A 128 9.91 17.75 21.45
CA VAL A 128 9.71 16.61 20.55
C VAL A 128 10.01 15.34 21.34
N ASP A 129 8.97 14.62 21.71
CA ASP A 129 9.07 13.36 22.44
C ASP A 129 8.35 12.26 21.67
N PRO A 130 8.88 11.04 21.60
CA PRO A 130 8.16 9.92 20.98
C PRO A 130 6.86 9.66 21.76
N PHE A 131 5.76 9.38 21.02
CA PHE A 131 4.50 9.00 21.68
C PHE A 131 4.64 7.72 22.47
N MET A 132 5.37 6.74 21.94
CA MET A 132 5.52 5.44 22.54
C MET A 132 6.94 4.85 22.35
N GLU A 133 7.88 5.23 23.16
CA GLU A 133 9.22 4.61 23.16
C GLU A 133 9.15 3.15 23.66
N THR A 134 8.38 2.91 24.71
CA THR A 134 8.09 1.59 25.26
C THR A 134 6.60 1.38 25.39
N VAL A 135 6.13 0.13 25.22
CA VAL A 135 4.70 -0.19 25.36
C VAL A 135 4.26 0.06 26.80
N PRO A 136 3.33 1.00 27.04
CA PRO A 136 2.85 1.27 28.38
C PRO A 136 2.05 0.07 28.91
N ASN A 137 2.36 -0.36 30.12
CA ASN A 137 1.77 -1.53 30.77
C ASN A 137 0.99 -1.18 32.05
N THR A 138 0.92 0.09 32.43
CA THR A 138 0.16 0.54 33.60
C THR A 138 -1.02 1.40 33.20
N PRO A 139 -2.17 1.32 33.92
CA PRO A 139 -3.34 2.13 33.60
C PRO A 139 -3.07 3.64 33.51
N PRO A 140 -2.28 4.26 34.40
CA PRO A 140 -1.95 5.68 34.28
C PRO A 140 -1.16 6.00 33.00
N ALA A 141 -0.17 5.16 32.62
CA ALA A 141 0.64 5.38 31.43
C ALA A 141 -0.19 5.24 30.13
N LEU A 142 -1.13 4.29 30.09
CA LEU A 142 -2.09 4.13 28.98
C LEU A 142 -3.01 5.34 28.87
N SER A 143 -3.52 5.84 30.00
CA SER A 143 -4.38 7.02 30.02
C SER A 143 -3.61 8.28 29.57
N ASN A 144 -2.37 8.45 29.99
CA ASN A 144 -1.52 9.58 29.60
C ASN A 144 -1.23 9.53 28.08
N LEU A 145 -0.91 8.36 27.54
CA LEU A 145 -0.71 8.17 26.11
C LEU A 145 -1.97 8.53 25.32
N LYS A 146 -3.13 8.01 25.73
CA LYS A 146 -4.41 8.32 25.13
C LYS A 146 -4.67 9.83 25.14
N GLN A 147 -4.49 10.47 26.27
CA GLN A 147 -4.71 11.91 26.41
C GLN A 147 -3.75 12.72 25.53
N ALA A 148 -2.47 12.36 25.46
CA ALA A 148 -1.49 13.04 24.62
C ALA A 148 -1.85 12.98 23.13
N ILE A 149 -2.33 11.83 22.66
CA ILE A 149 -2.72 11.67 21.25
C ILE A 149 -3.99 12.46 20.95
N PHE A 150 -5.02 12.35 21.80
CA PHE A 150 -6.28 13.08 21.58
C PHE A 150 -6.16 14.60 21.80
N ALA A 151 -5.16 15.05 22.54
CA ALA A 151 -4.85 16.48 22.65
C ALA A 151 -4.27 17.06 21.36
N ASN A 152 -3.69 16.23 20.50
CA ASN A 152 -3.12 16.66 19.22
C ASN A 152 -4.04 16.26 18.07
N HIS A 153 -4.86 17.19 17.60
CA HIS A 153 -5.84 16.98 16.53
C HIS A 153 -5.25 16.51 15.21
N MET A 154 -3.93 16.61 15.00
CA MET A 154 -3.29 16.10 13.79
C MET A 154 -3.31 14.57 13.70
N PHE A 155 -3.40 13.86 14.83
CA PHE A 155 -3.35 12.40 14.88
C PHE A 155 -4.74 11.76 14.90
N VAL A 156 -5.75 12.51 15.37
CA VAL A 156 -7.14 12.03 15.42
C VAL A 156 -7.70 11.99 14.00
N ASN A 157 -8.33 10.88 13.63
CA ASN A 157 -8.81 10.57 12.28
C ASN A 157 -7.72 10.37 11.22
N TRP A 158 -6.46 10.34 11.64
CA TRP A 158 -5.34 10.03 10.75
C TRP A 158 -4.55 8.80 11.21
N VAL A 159 -4.13 8.76 12.47
CA VAL A 159 -3.40 7.62 13.06
C VAL A 159 -4.27 6.85 14.05
N VAL A 160 -5.19 7.53 14.71
CA VAL A 160 -6.15 6.94 15.63
C VAL A 160 -7.57 7.34 15.23
N SER A 161 -8.51 6.41 15.33
CA SER A 161 -9.94 6.70 15.12
C SER A 161 -10.49 7.60 16.24
N GLU A 162 -11.50 8.40 15.92
CA GLU A 162 -12.12 9.34 16.87
C GLU A 162 -12.66 8.64 18.12
N ASP A 163 -13.17 7.43 17.94
CA ASP A 163 -13.69 6.59 19.05
C ASP A 163 -12.59 5.82 19.82
N GLY A 164 -11.35 5.84 19.32
CA GLY A 164 -10.23 5.12 19.94
C GLY A 164 -10.29 3.61 19.77
N THR A 165 -11.01 3.10 18.76
CA THR A 165 -11.11 1.66 18.46
C THR A 165 -10.19 1.20 17.35
N GLY A 166 -9.59 2.13 16.59
CA GLY A 166 -8.71 1.85 15.47
C GLY A 166 -7.39 2.60 15.54
N LEU A 167 -6.32 1.95 15.11
CA LEU A 167 -5.00 2.54 14.86
C LEU A 167 -4.58 2.27 13.43
N LEU A 168 -3.89 3.20 12.80
CA LEU A 168 -3.36 3.09 11.46
C LEU A 168 -1.84 3.03 11.47
N ILE A 169 -1.29 2.10 10.70
CA ILE A 169 0.11 2.03 10.36
C ILE A 169 0.22 2.35 8.88
N MET A 170 1.05 3.30 8.51
CA MET A 170 1.32 3.68 7.14
C MET A 170 2.78 3.44 6.82
N ALA A 171 3.06 2.84 5.68
CA ALA A 171 4.42 2.60 5.22
C ALA A 171 4.56 3.07 3.77
N LYS A 172 5.64 3.80 3.49
CA LYS A 172 6.00 4.22 2.13
C LYS A 172 6.72 3.09 1.43
N MET A 173 6.31 2.78 0.21
CA MET A 173 7.03 1.84 -0.64
C MET A 173 8.18 2.53 -1.37
N GLU A 174 9.23 1.76 -1.66
CA GLU A 174 10.27 2.21 -2.58
C GLU A 174 9.68 2.38 -3.99
N PRO A 175 10.03 3.46 -4.69
CA PRO A 175 9.58 3.64 -6.06
C PRO A 175 10.14 2.51 -6.94
N ALA A 176 9.26 1.77 -7.61
CA ALA A 176 9.67 0.75 -8.56
C ALA A 176 9.72 1.33 -9.98
N GLU A 177 10.78 1.02 -10.70
CA GLU A 177 10.90 1.41 -12.11
C GLU A 177 10.02 0.49 -13.00
N GLY A 178 8.97 1.07 -13.58
CA GLY A 178 8.05 0.42 -14.50
C GLY A 178 6.90 -0.32 -13.83
N THR A 179 5.78 -0.38 -14.55
CA THR A 179 4.47 -0.86 -14.07
C THR A 179 4.51 -2.32 -13.59
N GLN A 180 5.29 -3.18 -14.28
CA GLN A 180 5.38 -4.59 -13.89
C GLN A 180 6.24 -4.80 -12.64
N ALA A 181 7.34 -4.07 -12.52
CA ALA A 181 8.19 -4.13 -11.34
C ALA A 181 7.43 -3.63 -10.10
N GLY A 182 6.68 -2.55 -10.24
CA GLY A 182 5.82 -2.02 -9.18
C GLY A 182 4.74 -2.99 -8.75
N THR A 183 4.06 -3.65 -9.69
CA THR A 183 3.03 -4.66 -9.36
C THR A 183 3.63 -5.88 -8.67
N ALA A 184 4.78 -6.38 -9.12
CA ALA A 184 5.46 -7.50 -8.48
C ALA A 184 5.95 -7.15 -7.07
N GLN A 185 6.48 -5.95 -6.88
CA GLN A 185 6.93 -5.45 -5.58
C GLN A 185 5.76 -5.32 -4.59
N ARG A 186 4.64 -4.70 -5.00
CA ARG A 186 3.42 -4.60 -4.18
C ARG A 186 2.91 -5.98 -3.76
N MET A 187 2.91 -6.95 -4.69
CA MET A 187 2.47 -8.30 -4.40
C MET A 187 3.41 -9.01 -3.43
N THR A 188 4.71 -8.81 -3.56
CA THR A 188 5.71 -9.37 -2.62
C THR A 188 5.52 -8.80 -1.22
N VAL A 189 5.40 -7.48 -1.09
CA VAL A 189 5.16 -6.83 0.20
C VAL A 189 3.83 -7.29 0.81
N TYR A 190 2.76 -7.35 0.01
CA TYR A 190 1.45 -7.82 0.48
C TYR A 190 1.49 -9.25 1.01
N THR A 191 2.16 -10.17 0.30
CA THR A 191 2.33 -11.56 0.78
C THR A 191 3.16 -11.64 2.05
N SER A 192 4.23 -10.87 2.15
CA SER A 192 5.08 -10.83 3.35
C SER A 192 4.40 -10.23 4.59
N ILE A 193 3.41 -9.38 4.41
CA ILE A 193 2.59 -8.83 5.51
C ILE A 193 1.54 -9.84 5.98
N ARG A 194 1.02 -10.66 5.05
CA ARG A 194 -0.04 -11.63 5.35
C ARG A 194 0.45 -12.89 6.06
N ASP A 195 1.67 -13.34 5.76
CA ASP A 195 2.30 -14.53 6.34
C ASP A 195 2.90 -14.24 7.71
#